data_bbb49148e2f55e3c72ffe12ebdae0e0f
#
_entry.id   bbb49148e2f55e3c72ffe12ebdae0e0f
#
_cell.length_a   1.000
_cell.length_b   1.000
_cell.length_c   1.000
_cell.angle_alpha   90.00
_cell.angle_beta   90.00
_cell.angle_gamma   90.00
#
_symmetry.space_group_name_H-M   'P 1'
#
loop_
_entity.id
_entity.type
_entity.pdbx_description
1 polymer ?
#
loop_
_entity_poly.entity_id
_entity_poly.type
_entity_poly.pdbx_seq_one_letter_code
_entity_poly.pdbx_strand_id
1 'polypeptide(L)'
;ARSMNFSLNGYPRKTNPLLAKEDVISFRNVYSCGTATATSVPCMFSNMPRNRFNVNDAKYSENMLDLIQQAGFEVLWRENDDGCKGVCNRVPNEDMVKTNDIRYCDGQSCFDEVLVENLEEYLANVKKDAFIVLHTIGSHGPTYYKRYPDSFRKFTPTCDTADIRNCSREQIINTYDNTILYTDFVVSRAIGILKKFPYLESGLLYVSDHGESLGEKPDMYLHGTPYEIAPEEQKKVPMILWMSDNM
;
A
#
# COMPACT_ATOMS: atom_id res chain seq x y z
N ALA A 1 0.46 -4.69 4.14
CA ALA A 1 0.29 -4.38 5.59
C ALA A 1 -0.86 -5.18 6.20
N ARG A 2 -0.82 -5.50 7.50
CA ARG A 2 -1.88 -6.24 8.21
C ARG A 2 -2.82 -5.30 8.97
N SER A 3 -4.12 -5.61 8.95
CA SER A 3 -5.18 -4.78 9.54
C SER A 3 -5.05 -4.59 11.05
N MET A 4 -4.55 -5.60 11.77
CA MET A 4 -4.49 -5.61 13.24
C MET A 4 -3.45 -4.66 13.86
N ASN A 5 -2.59 -4.01 13.07
CA ASN A 5 -1.70 -2.95 13.53
C ASN A 5 -2.21 -1.54 13.20
N PHE A 6 -3.43 -1.41 12.67
CA PHE A 6 -4.06 -0.12 12.41
C PHE A 6 -4.89 0.33 13.62
N SER A 7 -4.57 1.49 14.20
CA SER A 7 -5.33 2.06 15.32
C SER A 7 -6.79 2.38 14.95
N LEU A 8 -7.06 2.70 13.70
CA LEU A 8 -8.41 2.85 13.13
C LEU A 8 -9.24 1.56 13.25
N ASN A 9 -8.58 0.40 13.31
CA ASN A 9 -9.22 -0.91 13.46
C ASN A 9 -9.23 -1.42 14.91
N GLY A 10 -8.84 -0.58 15.88
CA GLY A 10 -8.87 -0.91 17.30
C GLY A 10 -7.52 -1.37 17.86
N TYR A 11 -6.42 -1.23 17.13
CA TYR A 11 -5.09 -1.46 17.67
C TYR A 11 -4.76 -0.45 18.77
N PRO A 12 -4.20 -0.85 19.92
CA PRO A 12 -4.04 0.03 21.08
C PRO A 12 -2.97 1.12 20.90
N ARG A 13 -2.00 0.91 20.00
CA ARG A 13 -0.99 1.92 19.70
C ARG A 13 -1.50 2.89 18.63
N LYS A 14 -1.16 4.17 18.75
CA LYS A 14 -1.57 5.23 17.82
C LYS A 14 -0.74 5.16 16.54
N THR A 15 -1.06 4.25 15.66
CA THR A 15 -0.37 4.03 14.37
C THR A 15 -0.98 4.81 13.20
N ASN A 16 -2.20 5.37 13.37
CA ASN A 16 -2.86 6.18 12.35
C ASN A 16 -3.33 7.54 12.91
N PRO A 17 -2.41 8.37 13.48
CA PRO A 17 -2.80 9.63 14.12
C PRO A 17 -3.25 10.72 13.15
N LEU A 18 -2.86 10.65 11.88
CA LEU A 18 -3.24 11.64 10.86
C LEU A 18 -4.56 11.26 10.22
N LEU A 19 -4.72 10.04 9.74
CA LEU A 19 -5.98 9.55 9.18
C LEU A 19 -7.13 9.55 10.20
N ALA A 20 -6.84 9.43 11.49
CA ALA A 20 -7.85 9.59 12.54
C ALA A 20 -8.44 11.01 12.66
N LYS A 21 -7.85 12.01 11.99
CA LYS A 21 -8.34 13.38 11.91
C LYS A 21 -9.13 13.67 10.62
N GLU A 22 -9.07 12.72 9.67
CA GLU A 22 -9.78 12.78 8.42
C GLU A 22 -11.14 12.08 8.54
N ASP A 23 -12.11 12.50 7.72
CA ASP A 23 -13.39 11.78 7.59
C ASP A 23 -13.19 10.54 6.72
N VAL A 24 -12.75 9.45 7.33
CA VAL A 24 -12.44 8.20 6.65
C VAL A 24 -13.33 7.07 7.13
N ILE A 25 -13.72 6.21 6.19
CA ILE A 25 -14.35 4.93 6.49
C ILE A 25 -13.26 3.86 6.57
N SER A 26 -13.05 3.27 7.74
CA SER A 26 -12.11 2.15 7.93
C SER A 26 -12.87 0.83 7.97
N PHE A 27 -12.61 -0.02 6.98
CA PHE A 27 -13.22 -1.35 6.88
C PHE A 27 -12.44 -2.36 7.74
N ARG A 28 -13.15 -3.02 8.67
CA ARG A 28 -12.52 -3.89 9.68
C ARG A 28 -12.42 -5.36 9.30
N ASN A 29 -13.09 -5.77 8.23
CA ASN A 29 -13.19 -7.18 7.84
C ASN A 29 -12.93 -7.36 6.35
N VAL A 30 -11.70 -7.05 5.92
CA VAL A 30 -11.24 -7.17 4.55
C VAL A 30 -10.17 -8.25 4.45
N TYR A 31 -10.28 -9.10 3.46
CA TYR A 31 -9.32 -10.17 3.19
C TYR A 31 -8.67 -9.96 1.82
N SER A 32 -7.37 -10.13 1.79
CA SER A 32 -6.58 -10.06 0.56
C SER A 32 -6.93 -11.21 -0.40
N CYS A 33 -6.68 -11.00 -1.67
CA CYS A 33 -6.85 -12.05 -2.67
C CYS A 33 -5.76 -13.12 -2.61
N GLY A 34 -4.58 -12.74 -2.17
CA GLY A 34 -3.41 -13.61 -2.00
C GLY A 34 -2.60 -13.21 -0.78
N THR A 35 -1.58 -13.98 -0.47
CA THR A 35 -0.61 -13.72 0.60
C THR A 35 0.73 -13.21 0.09
N ALA A 36 0.82 -12.92 -1.21
CA ALA A 36 2.00 -12.34 -1.86
C ALA A 36 1.55 -11.43 -3.00
N THR A 37 2.29 -10.35 -3.23
CA THR A 37 2.04 -9.31 -4.25
C THR A 37 1.86 -9.91 -5.65
N ALA A 38 2.68 -10.91 -6.02
CA ALA A 38 2.61 -11.57 -7.33
C ALA A 38 1.26 -12.25 -7.63
N THR A 39 0.49 -12.59 -6.60
CA THR A 39 -0.86 -13.16 -6.75
C THR A 39 -1.92 -12.11 -6.43
N SER A 40 -1.73 -11.34 -5.35
CA SER A 40 -2.77 -10.49 -4.83
C SER A 40 -3.04 -9.27 -5.72
N VAL A 41 -2.01 -8.59 -6.20
CA VAL A 41 -2.18 -7.40 -7.05
C VAL A 41 -2.88 -7.75 -8.37
N PRO A 42 -2.46 -8.76 -9.17
CA PRO A 42 -3.22 -9.14 -10.36
C PRO A 42 -4.66 -9.57 -10.06
N CYS A 43 -4.89 -10.21 -8.92
CA CYS A 43 -6.24 -10.62 -8.52
C CYS A 43 -7.13 -9.43 -8.16
N MET A 44 -6.61 -8.42 -7.46
CA MET A 44 -7.37 -7.22 -7.07
C MET A 44 -7.89 -6.43 -8.29
N PHE A 45 -7.15 -6.44 -9.37
CA PHE A 45 -7.52 -5.76 -10.61
C PHE A 45 -8.25 -6.66 -11.63
N SER A 46 -8.39 -7.96 -11.33
CA SER A 46 -9.06 -8.93 -12.21
C SER A 46 -10.58 -8.89 -12.05
N ASN A 47 -11.29 -9.26 -13.10
CA ASN A 47 -12.74 -9.55 -13.06
C ASN A 47 -13.06 -10.95 -12.51
N MET A 48 -12.03 -11.75 -12.20
CA MET A 48 -12.20 -13.11 -11.67
C MET A 48 -12.31 -13.09 -10.14
N PRO A 49 -13.29 -13.76 -9.55
CA PRO A 49 -13.34 -13.92 -8.09
C PRO A 49 -12.18 -14.79 -7.62
N ARG A 50 -11.69 -14.55 -6.38
CA ARG A 50 -10.52 -15.19 -5.79
C ARG A 50 -10.49 -16.71 -5.98
N ASN A 51 -11.61 -17.39 -5.77
CA ASN A 51 -11.71 -18.86 -5.86
C ASN A 51 -11.59 -19.42 -7.29
N ARG A 52 -11.59 -18.59 -8.31
CA ARG A 52 -11.39 -18.94 -9.73
C ARG A 52 -10.21 -18.17 -10.35
N PHE A 53 -9.54 -17.35 -9.56
CA PHE A 53 -8.42 -16.56 -10.05
C PHE A 53 -7.22 -17.43 -10.39
N ASN A 54 -6.65 -17.20 -11.57
CA ASN A 54 -5.42 -17.82 -12.03
C ASN A 54 -4.47 -16.73 -12.55
N VAL A 55 -3.26 -16.67 -12.00
CA VAL A 55 -2.25 -15.65 -12.36
C VAL A 55 -1.86 -15.74 -13.84
N ASN A 56 -1.80 -16.95 -14.41
CA ASN A 56 -1.42 -17.10 -15.80
C ASN A 56 -2.52 -16.62 -16.75
N ASP A 57 -3.78 -16.89 -16.44
CA ASP A 57 -4.91 -16.42 -17.23
C ASP A 57 -5.04 -14.88 -17.14
N ALA A 58 -4.79 -14.30 -15.96
CA ALA A 58 -4.83 -12.86 -15.73
C ALA A 58 -3.82 -12.09 -16.60
N LYS A 59 -2.65 -12.67 -16.91
CA LYS A 59 -1.64 -12.03 -17.78
C LYS A 59 -2.14 -11.76 -19.21
N TYR A 60 -3.09 -12.55 -19.68
CA TYR A 60 -3.64 -12.48 -21.04
C TYR A 60 -5.04 -11.89 -21.08
N SER A 61 -5.61 -11.54 -19.93
CA SER A 61 -6.94 -10.96 -19.81
C SER A 61 -6.85 -9.44 -19.61
N GLU A 62 -7.87 -8.73 -20.07
CA GLU A 62 -8.07 -7.34 -19.67
C GLU A 62 -8.33 -7.27 -18.15
N ASN A 63 -7.83 -6.23 -17.53
CA ASN A 63 -8.03 -5.95 -16.12
C ASN A 63 -8.80 -4.64 -15.91
N MET A 64 -9.07 -4.27 -14.67
CA MET A 64 -9.84 -3.08 -14.33
C MET A 64 -9.25 -1.79 -14.94
N LEU A 65 -7.91 -1.66 -15.03
CA LEU A 65 -7.28 -0.46 -15.59
C LEU A 65 -7.56 -0.32 -17.08
N ASP A 66 -7.56 -1.43 -17.83
CA ASP A 66 -7.91 -1.42 -19.25
C ASP A 66 -9.34 -0.93 -19.46
N LEU A 67 -10.28 -1.42 -18.65
CA LEU A 67 -11.71 -1.02 -18.74
C LEU A 67 -11.93 0.44 -18.37
N ILE A 68 -11.26 0.94 -17.33
CA ILE A 68 -11.32 2.34 -16.91
C ILE A 68 -10.74 3.24 -18.02
N GLN A 69 -9.62 2.86 -18.63
CA GLN A 69 -9.04 3.59 -19.75
C GLN A 69 -9.97 3.60 -20.96
N GLN A 70 -10.59 2.45 -21.30
CA GLN A 70 -11.59 2.36 -22.38
C GLN A 70 -12.84 3.21 -22.10
N ALA A 71 -13.21 3.38 -20.83
CA ALA A 71 -14.30 4.28 -20.43
C ALA A 71 -13.95 5.77 -20.56
N GLY A 72 -12.71 6.10 -20.95
CA GLY A 72 -12.29 7.46 -21.27
C GLY A 72 -11.50 8.17 -20.17
N PHE A 73 -11.24 7.52 -19.03
CA PHE A 73 -10.41 8.07 -17.96
C PHE A 73 -8.93 8.20 -18.37
N GLU A 74 -8.24 9.16 -17.80
CA GLU A 74 -6.80 9.18 -17.75
C GLU A 74 -6.34 8.21 -16.65
N VAL A 75 -5.57 7.17 -17.03
CA VAL A 75 -5.07 6.19 -16.07
C VAL A 75 -3.57 6.39 -15.89
N LEU A 76 -3.10 6.40 -14.64
CA LEU A 76 -1.68 6.45 -14.29
C LEU A 76 -1.38 5.43 -13.20
N TRP A 77 -0.32 4.64 -13.38
CA TRP A 77 0.27 3.80 -12.35
C TRP A 77 1.63 4.36 -11.93
N ARG A 78 1.80 4.66 -10.65
CA ARG A 78 3.11 4.99 -10.05
C ARG A 78 3.60 3.83 -9.19
N GLU A 79 4.82 3.41 -9.44
CA GLU A 79 5.43 2.21 -8.88
C GLU A 79 6.57 2.56 -7.92
N ASN A 80 6.55 2.02 -6.69
CA ASN A 80 7.65 2.09 -5.72
C ASN A 80 7.96 0.73 -5.06
N ASP A 81 7.54 -0.38 -5.70
CA ASP A 81 7.82 -1.75 -5.25
C ASP A 81 8.59 -2.51 -6.35
N ASP A 82 8.42 -3.78 -6.46
CA ASP A 82 9.04 -4.67 -7.47
C ASP A 82 8.11 -4.87 -8.68
N GLY A 83 7.59 -3.77 -9.24
CA GLY A 83 6.76 -3.73 -10.44
C GLY A 83 5.30 -4.16 -10.26
N CYS A 84 4.45 -3.76 -11.19
CA CYS A 84 2.99 -3.92 -11.15
C CYS A 84 2.48 -5.35 -11.44
N LYS A 85 3.33 -6.34 -11.51
CA LYS A 85 3.00 -7.77 -11.76
C LYS A 85 2.15 -7.98 -13.03
N GLY A 86 2.35 -7.12 -14.04
CA GLY A 86 1.65 -7.16 -15.32
C GLY A 86 0.38 -6.31 -15.42
N VAL A 87 -0.14 -5.81 -14.30
CA VAL A 87 -1.42 -5.06 -14.25
C VAL A 87 -1.32 -3.75 -15.03
N CYS A 88 -0.20 -3.04 -14.95
CA CYS A 88 -0.01 -1.74 -15.58
C CYS A 88 0.60 -1.78 -16.99
N ASN A 89 0.82 -2.97 -17.57
CA ASN A 89 1.56 -3.10 -18.85
C ASN A 89 0.90 -2.38 -20.03
N ARG A 90 -0.40 -2.11 -19.96
CA ARG A 90 -1.18 -1.51 -21.07
C ARG A 90 -1.66 -0.08 -20.76
N VAL A 91 -1.24 0.48 -19.62
CA VAL A 91 -1.57 1.85 -19.22
C VAL A 91 -0.29 2.66 -18.97
N PRO A 92 -0.35 4.00 -19.02
CA PRO A 92 0.75 4.85 -18.59
C PRO A 92 1.23 4.49 -17.19
N ASN A 93 2.56 4.32 -17.05
CA ASN A 93 3.15 3.99 -15.75
C ASN A 93 4.51 4.65 -15.56
N GLU A 94 4.83 4.96 -14.30
CA GLU A 94 6.05 5.61 -13.85
C GLU A 94 6.71 4.75 -12.78
N ASP A 95 7.96 4.35 -13.00
CA ASP A 95 8.79 3.69 -11.99
C ASP A 95 9.51 4.77 -11.19
N MET A 96 9.00 5.06 -10.00
CA MET A 96 9.51 6.14 -9.17
C MET A 96 10.88 5.84 -8.55
N VAL A 97 11.27 4.57 -8.44
CA VAL A 97 12.62 4.16 -7.99
C VAL A 97 13.68 4.64 -9.00
N LYS A 98 13.36 4.60 -10.30
CA LYS A 98 14.27 5.07 -11.36
C LYS A 98 14.51 6.57 -11.37
N THR A 99 13.65 7.36 -10.73
CA THR A 99 13.88 8.80 -10.59
C THR A 99 15.11 9.09 -9.75
N ASN A 100 15.46 8.18 -8.84
CA ASN A 100 16.57 8.26 -7.90
C ASN A 100 16.65 9.61 -7.19
N ASP A 101 15.49 10.17 -6.83
CA ASP A 101 15.41 11.45 -6.14
C ASP A 101 16.05 11.34 -4.76
N ILE A 102 17.16 12.02 -4.57
CA ILE A 102 17.96 11.95 -3.33
C ILE A 102 17.22 12.37 -2.06
N ARG A 103 16.07 13.01 -2.20
CA ARG A 103 15.19 13.38 -1.07
C ARG A 103 14.51 12.14 -0.48
N TYR A 104 14.28 11.13 -1.29
CA TYR A 104 13.48 9.95 -0.95
C TYR A 104 14.22 8.64 -1.14
N CYS A 105 15.27 8.61 -1.97
CA CYS A 105 15.92 7.38 -2.45
C CYS A 105 17.36 7.27 -1.96
N ASP A 106 17.80 6.02 -1.69
CA ASP A 106 19.17 5.68 -1.30
C ASP A 106 19.99 5.02 -2.45
N GLY A 107 19.45 5.04 -3.67
CA GLY A 107 20.02 4.39 -4.84
C GLY A 107 19.61 2.92 -5.03
N GLN A 108 18.93 2.32 -4.06
CA GLN A 108 18.40 0.95 -4.13
C GLN A 108 16.89 0.89 -3.92
N SER A 109 16.36 1.75 -3.07
CA SER A 109 14.95 1.85 -2.75
C SER A 109 14.57 3.29 -2.43
N CYS A 110 13.27 3.59 -2.47
CA CYS A 110 12.76 4.90 -2.12
C CYS A 110 11.72 4.78 -1.01
N PHE A 111 11.57 5.84 -0.21
CA PHE A 111 10.43 6.01 0.66
C PHE A 111 9.15 6.26 -0.15
N ASP A 112 8.02 5.75 0.29
CA ASP A 112 6.73 5.83 -0.43
C ASP A 112 6.24 7.25 -0.69
N GLU A 113 6.79 8.25 -0.01
CA GLU A 113 6.53 9.66 -0.25
C GLU A 113 6.86 10.09 -1.69
N VAL A 114 7.78 9.40 -2.37
CA VAL A 114 8.11 9.63 -3.78
C VAL A 114 6.89 9.49 -4.71
N LEU A 115 5.93 8.64 -4.35
CA LEU A 115 4.73 8.39 -5.14
C LEU A 115 3.80 9.62 -5.25
N VAL A 116 3.83 10.49 -4.25
CA VAL A 116 3.02 11.72 -4.22
C VAL A 116 3.80 12.96 -4.68
N GLU A 117 5.06 12.78 -5.07
CA GLU A 117 5.87 13.88 -5.62
C GLU A 117 5.28 14.33 -6.97
N ASN A 118 5.16 15.64 -7.15
CA ASN A 118 4.54 16.26 -8.34
C ASN A 118 3.09 15.79 -8.65
N LEU A 119 2.41 15.10 -7.70
CA LEU A 119 1.02 14.68 -7.90
C LEU A 119 0.07 15.88 -8.01
N GLU A 120 0.37 16.95 -7.28
CA GLU A 120 -0.39 18.21 -7.35
C GLU A 120 -0.30 18.84 -8.76
N GLU A 121 0.90 18.88 -9.34
CA GLU A 121 1.12 19.37 -10.70
C GLU A 121 0.40 18.50 -11.74
N TYR A 122 0.47 17.17 -11.57
CA TYR A 122 -0.27 16.24 -12.43
C TYR A 122 -1.77 16.51 -12.38
N LEU A 123 -2.37 16.60 -11.19
CA LEU A 123 -3.80 16.86 -11.01
C LEU A 123 -4.24 18.22 -11.56
N ALA A 124 -3.40 19.26 -11.45
CA ALA A 124 -3.68 20.58 -12.03
C ALA A 124 -3.76 20.56 -13.57
N ASN A 125 -3.13 19.58 -14.21
CA ASN A 125 -3.03 19.48 -15.67
C ASN A 125 -3.97 18.42 -16.28
N VAL A 126 -4.59 17.57 -15.46
CA VAL A 126 -5.52 16.55 -15.92
C VAL A 126 -6.73 17.17 -16.63
N LYS A 127 -7.16 16.59 -17.76
CA LYS A 127 -8.24 17.15 -18.60
C LYS A 127 -9.51 16.32 -18.61
N LYS A 128 -9.46 15.15 -18.00
CA LYS A 128 -10.56 14.19 -17.94
C LYS A 128 -10.62 13.61 -16.53
N ASP A 129 -11.63 12.80 -16.27
CA ASP A 129 -11.64 11.96 -15.07
C ASP A 129 -10.37 11.11 -15.03
N ALA A 130 -9.74 11.03 -13.87
CA ALA A 130 -8.47 10.34 -13.70
C ALA A 130 -8.56 9.19 -12.70
N PHE A 131 -7.88 8.11 -12.99
CA PHE A 131 -7.69 6.98 -12.08
C PHE A 131 -6.19 6.75 -11.85
N ILE A 132 -5.73 7.03 -10.64
CA ILE A 132 -4.31 6.99 -10.30
C ILE A 132 -4.07 5.87 -9.28
N VAL A 133 -3.15 4.98 -9.59
CA VAL A 133 -2.67 3.95 -8.66
C VAL A 133 -1.30 4.36 -8.12
N LEU A 134 -1.17 4.42 -6.80
CA LEU A 134 0.08 4.64 -6.09
C LEU A 134 0.48 3.31 -5.43
N HIS A 135 1.34 2.54 -6.10
CA HIS A 135 1.76 1.23 -5.62
C HIS A 135 2.96 1.37 -4.68
N THR A 136 2.68 1.30 -3.38
CA THR A 136 3.63 1.48 -2.30
C THR A 136 4.41 0.20 -2.01
N ILE A 137 5.68 0.32 -1.60
CA ILE A 137 6.40 -0.76 -0.96
C ILE A 137 5.87 -1.02 0.46
N GLY A 138 5.35 0.00 1.11
CA GLY A 138 4.66 -0.08 2.40
C GLY A 138 5.46 -0.78 3.49
N SER A 139 4.78 -1.66 4.22
CA SER A 139 5.35 -2.41 5.34
C SER A 139 6.02 -3.74 4.90
N HIS A 140 6.74 -3.74 3.78
CA HIS A 140 7.33 -4.95 3.21
C HIS A 140 8.60 -5.38 3.96
N GLY A 141 8.60 -6.63 4.46
CA GLY A 141 9.74 -7.25 5.13
C GLY A 141 10.80 -7.88 4.20
N PRO A 142 11.89 -8.36 4.78
CA PRO A 142 12.26 -8.35 6.19
C PRO A 142 12.88 -7.02 6.67
N THR A 143 13.20 -6.10 5.76
CA THR A 143 13.91 -4.85 6.06
C THR A 143 12.95 -3.71 6.46
N TYR A 144 12.03 -3.96 7.40
CA TYR A 144 11.05 -2.96 7.84
C TYR A 144 11.68 -1.63 8.25
N TYR A 145 12.87 -1.65 8.87
CA TYR A 145 13.60 -0.45 9.30
C TYR A 145 14.01 0.48 8.16
N LYS A 146 14.03 -0.01 6.90
CA LYS A 146 14.29 0.78 5.70
C LYS A 146 13.02 1.38 5.07
N ARG A 147 11.84 1.12 5.62
CA ARG A 147 10.56 1.50 5.02
C ARG A 147 10.02 2.83 5.52
N TYR A 148 10.74 3.51 6.39
CA TYR A 148 10.40 4.83 6.92
C TYR A 148 11.66 5.64 7.25
N PRO A 149 11.63 6.97 7.11
CA PRO A 149 12.74 7.83 7.55
C PRO A 149 12.82 7.89 9.08
N ASP A 150 14.00 8.21 9.62
CA ASP A 150 14.25 8.24 11.07
C ASP A 150 13.28 9.14 11.86
N SER A 151 12.71 10.17 11.24
CA SER A 151 11.68 11.01 11.85
C SER A 151 10.42 10.24 12.26
N PHE A 152 10.19 9.08 11.66
CA PHE A 152 9.07 8.17 11.97
C PHE A 152 9.45 7.02 12.91
N ARG A 153 10.68 6.97 13.43
CA ARG A 153 11.11 6.02 14.46
C ARG A 153 10.56 6.41 15.83
N LYS A 154 9.28 6.17 16.05
CA LYS A 154 8.56 6.54 17.29
C LYS A 154 8.45 5.39 18.29
N PHE A 155 8.28 4.18 17.81
CA PHE A 155 8.25 2.97 18.64
C PHE A 155 9.66 2.38 18.68
N THR A 156 10.22 2.24 19.88
CA THR A 156 11.59 1.76 20.13
C THR A 156 11.62 0.78 21.30
N PRO A 157 12.60 -0.12 21.40
CA PRO A 157 13.72 -0.32 20.46
C PRO A 157 13.28 -0.94 19.14
N THR A 158 14.09 -0.75 18.05
CA THR A 158 13.79 -1.26 16.70
C THR A 158 14.66 -2.46 16.34
N CYS A 159 14.22 -3.21 15.31
CA CYS A 159 14.92 -4.28 14.67
C CYS A 159 15.61 -3.76 13.40
N ASP A 160 16.88 -3.41 13.46
CA ASP A 160 17.62 -2.75 12.38
C ASP A 160 18.47 -3.74 11.57
N THR A 161 17.95 -4.94 11.33
CA THR A 161 18.58 -5.99 10.52
C THR A 161 17.56 -6.71 9.63
N ALA A 162 18.04 -7.25 8.51
CA ALA A 162 17.24 -8.11 7.64
C ALA A 162 17.02 -9.51 8.25
N ASP A 163 17.90 -9.97 9.13
CA ASP A 163 17.70 -11.22 9.88
C ASP A 163 16.86 -10.94 11.14
N ILE A 164 15.56 -10.83 10.92
CA ILE A 164 14.57 -10.48 11.96
C ILE A 164 14.49 -11.51 13.09
N ARG A 165 14.98 -12.73 12.88
CA ARG A 165 15.04 -13.78 13.92
C ARG A 165 16.04 -13.45 15.04
N ASN A 166 17.00 -12.56 14.79
CA ASN A 166 17.93 -12.05 15.78
C ASN A 166 17.37 -10.92 16.63
N CYS A 167 16.14 -10.47 16.34
CA CYS A 167 15.48 -9.42 17.10
C CYS A 167 14.44 -10.00 18.07
N SER A 168 14.21 -9.31 19.17
CA SER A 168 13.06 -9.61 20.01
C SER A 168 11.74 -9.33 19.28
N ARG A 169 10.67 -10.02 19.68
CA ARG A 169 9.33 -9.77 19.12
C ARG A 169 8.89 -8.31 19.29
N GLU A 170 9.26 -7.69 20.39
CA GLU A 170 8.99 -6.27 20.65
C GLU A 170 9.68 -5.38 19.63
N GLN A 171 10.96 -5.62 19.33
CA GLN A 171 11.70 -4.87 18.31
C GLN A 171 11.05 -4.99 16.93
N ILE A 172 10.62 -6.20 16.55
CA ILE A 172 9.97 -6.44 15.27
C ILE A 172 8.65 -5.65 15.19
N ILE A 173 7.80 -5.74 16.23
CA ILE A 173 6.52 -5.03 16.29
C ILE A 173 6.74 -3.52 16.29
N ASN A 174 7.69 -3.00 17.05
CA ASN A 174 8.00 -1.57 17.07
C ASN A 174 8.43 -1.06 15.70
N THR A 175 9.32 -1.80 15.02
CA THR A 175 9.78 -1.45 13.67
C THR A 175 8.63 -1.49 12.69
N TYR A 176 7.79 -2.50 12.75
CA TYR A 176 6.61 -2.63 11.90
C TYR A 176 5.58 -1.50 12.16
N ASP A 177 5.31 -1.16 13.40
CA ASP A 177 4.39 -0.06 13.75
C ASP A 177 4.88 1.29 13.24
N ASN A 178 6.22 1.51 13.19
CA ASN A 178 6.80 2.69 12.56
C ASN A 178 6.52 2.73 11.04
N THR A 179 6.49 1.58 10.35
CA THR A 179 6.08 1.54 8.93
C THR A 179 4.62 1.94 8.75
N ILE A 180 3.73 1.54 9.68
CA ILE A 180 2.31 1.92 9.63
C ILE A 180 2.14 3.43 9.89
N LEU A 181 2.89 4.02 10.83
CA LEU A 181 2.93 5.47 11.03
C LEU A 181 3.34 6.22 9.76
N TYR A 182 4.31 5.68 9.03
CA TYR A 182 4.74 6.29 7.78
C TYR A 182 3.71 6.12 6.66
N THR A 183 3.06 4.96 6.57
CA THR A 183 1.92 4.75 5.66
C THR A 183 0.78 5.74 5.96
N ASP A 184 0.44 5.96 7.24
CA ASP A 184 -0.55 6.95 7.68
C ASP A 184 -0.21 8.36 7.15
N PHE A 185 1.06 8.75 7.25
CA PHE A 185 1.55 10.02 6.73
C PHE A 185 1.42 10.12 5.21
N VAL A 186 1.87 9.11 4.47
CA VAL A 186 1.83 9.13 2.99
C VAL A 186 0.39 9.20 2.47
N VAL A 187 -0.51 8.39 3.02
CA VAL A 187 -1.93 8.40 2.64
C VAL A 187 -2.59 9.74 3.02
N SER A 188 -2.32 10.27 4.22
CA SER A 188 -2.83 11.58 4.64
C SER A 188 -2.29 12.71 3.76
N ARG A 189 -1.03 12.62 3.30
CA ARG A 189 -0.45 13.59 2.35
C ARG A 189 -1.16 13.54 1.00
N ALA A 190 -1.49 12.35 0.49
CA ALA A 190 -2.27 12.20 -0.74
C ALA A 190 -3.67 12.84 -0.60
N ILE A 191 -4.37 12.61 0.53
CA ILE A 191 -5.64 13.28 0.84
C ILE A 191 -5.46 14.79 0.88
N GLY A 192 -4.40 15.28 1.54
CA GLY A 192 -4.10 16.71 1.60
C GLY A 192 -3.85 17.35 0.23
N ILE A 193 -3.28 16.61 -0.72
CA ILE A 193 -3.15 17.07 -2.12
C ILE A 193 -4.51 17.14 -2.79
N LEU A 194 -5.35 16.12 -2.67
CA LEU A 194 -6.71 16.11 -3.24
C LEU A 194 -7.57 17.27 -2.70
N LYS A 195 -7.48 17.59 -1.43
CA LYS A 195 -8.19 18.71 -0.78
C LYS A 195 -7.83 20.09 -1.36
N LYS A 196 -6.69 20.23 -2.05
CA LYS A 196 -6.34 21.49 -2.74
C LYS A 196 -7.17 21.73 -4.00
N PHE A 197 -7.92 20.73 -4.46
CA PHE A 197 -8.77 20.78 -5.65
C PHE A 197 -10.25 20.61 -5.26
N PRO A 198 -10.85 21.54 -4.50
CA PRO A 198 -12.21 21.38 -3.96
C PRO A 198 -13.30 21.36 -5.04
N TYR A 199 -12.95 21.67 -6.29
CA TYR A 199 -13.85 21.60 -7.44
C TYR A 199 -13.86 20.22 -8.12
N LEU A 200 -12.95 19.31 -7.72
CA LEU A 200 -12.94 17.92 -8.18
C LEU A 200 -13.72 17.04 -7.20
N GLU A 201 -14.56 16.18 -7.69
CA GLU A 201 -15.13 15.07 -6.95
C GLU A 201 -14.02 14.00 -6.82
N SER A 202 -13.49 13.81 -5.63
CA SER A 202 -12.30 13.01 -5.40
C SER A 202 -12.51 11.94 -4.35
N GLY A 203 -12.08 10.71 -4.64
CA GLY A 203 -12.01 9.62 -3.67
C GLY A 203 -10.61 9.03 -3.58
N LEU A 204 -10.22 8.56 -2.40
CA LEU A 204 -9.00 7.81 -2.18
C LEU A 204 -9.33 6.49 -1.48
N LEU A 205 -8.95 5.38 -2.10
CA LEU A 205 -9.04 4.05 -1.50
C LEU A 205 -7.63 3.54 -1.20
N TYR A 206 -7.30 3.40 0.07
CA TYR A 206 -6.11 2.68 0.51
C TYR A 206 -6.48 1.23 0.83
N VAL A 207 -5.76 0.28 0.29
CA VAL A 207 -5.90 -1.15 0.60
C VAL A 207 -4.55 -1.84 0.49
N SER A 208 -4.22 -2.71 1.43
CA SER A 208 -3.03 -3.54 1.31
C SER A 208 -3.34 -4.80 0.51
N ASP A 209 -2.40 -5.20 -0.32
CA ASP A 209 -2.47 -6.40 -1.14
C ASP A 209 -2.38 -7.70 -0.33
N HIS A 210 -1.60 -7.73 0.76
CA HIS A 210 -1.53 -8.82 1.73
C HIS A 210 -1.14 -8.32 3.13
N GLY A 211 -1.33 -9.19 4.12
CA GLY A 211 -0.85 -8.95 5.47
C GLY A 211 0.58 -9.48 5.69
N GLU A 212 0.99 -9.59 6.96
CA GLU A 212 2.36 -9.91 7.36
C GLU A 212 2.37 -10.65 8.70
N SER A 213 3.13 -11.72 8.83
CA SER A 213 3.39 -12.41 10.12
C SER A 213 4.62 -11.82 10.78
N LEU A 214 4.54 -11.51 12.07
CA LEU A 214 5.62 -10.92 12.88
C LEU A 214 6.05 -11.86 14.03
N GLY A 215 6.04 -13.18 13.78
CA GLY A 215 6.42 -14.18 14.78
C GLY A 215 5.31 -14.48 15.80
N GLU A 216 4.03 -14.44 15.40
CA GLU A 216 2.91 -14.86 16.26
C GLU A 216 2.95 -16.35 16.56
N LYS A 217 3.44 -17.14 15.62
CA LYS A 217 3.75 -18.56 15.80
C LYS A 217 5.25 -18.76 15.64
N PRO A 218 5.84 -19.77 16.30
CA PRO A 218 7.26 -20.10 16.11
C PRO A 218 7.60 -20.21 14.62
N ASP A 219 8.71 -19.60 14.23
CA ASP A 219 9.27 -19.60 12.86
C ASP A 219 8.35 -19.07 11.76
N MET A 220 7.23 -18.44 12.10
CA MET A 220 6.29 -17.85 11.15
C MET A 220 6.50 -16.34 11.08
N TYR A 221 7.25 -15.92 10.09
CA TYR A 221 7.54 -14.52 9.78
C TYR A 221 7.19 -14.23 8.32
N LEU A 222 7.02 -12.94 7.99
CA LEU A 222 6.78 -12.46 6.64
C LEU A 222 5.43 -12.92 6.05
N HIS A 223 5.38 -13.11 4.76
CA HIS A 223 4.17 -13.44 3.99
C HIS A 223 4.45 -14.57 2.98
N GLY A 224 3.47 -14.90 2.11
CA GLY A 224 3.63 -15.88 1.04
C GLY A 224 3.28 -17.31 1.44
N THR A 225 2.73 -17.54 2.63
CA THR A 225 2.16 -18.86 2.99
C THR A 225 0.99 -19.18 2.07
N PRO A 226 0.85 -20.43 1.56
CA PRO A 226 -0.32 -20.81 0.78
C PRO A 226 -1.61 -20.40 1.48
N TYR A 227 -2.52 -19.75 0.73
CA TYR A 227 -3.65 -19.01 1.31
C TYR A 227 -4.54 -19.87 2.22
N GLU A 228 -4.72 -21.15 1.88
CA GLU A 228 -5.59 -22.10 2.60
C GLU A 228 -5.10 -22.36 4.03
N ILE A 229 -3.79 -22.31 4.25
CA ILE A 229 -3.15 -22.57 5.54
C ILE A 229 -2.53 -21.31 6.15
N ALA A 230 -2.58 -20.19 5.43
CA ALA A 230 -2.03 -18.92 5.89
C ALA A 230 -2.78 -18.42 7.14
N PRO A 231 -2.06 -17.83 8.10
CA PRO A 231 -2.68 -17.21 9.26
C PRO A 231 -3.42 -15.92 8.88
N GLU A 232 -4.31 -15.47 9.77
CA GLU A 232 -5.10 -14.26 9.57
C GLU A 232 -4.22 -13.02 9.38
N GLU A 233 -3.06 -13.00 10.03
CA GLU A 233 -2.04 -11.94 9.94
C GLU A 233 -1.58 -11.70 8.50
N GLN A 234 -1.57 -12.71 7.64
CA GLN A 234 -1.18 -12.60 6.25
C GLN A 234 -2.35 -12.33 5.30
N LYS A 235 -3.59 -12.53 5.74
CA LYS A 235 -4.81 -12.42 4.92
C LYS A 235 -5.65 -11.20 5.23
N LYS A 236 -5.78 -10.84 6.51
CA LYS A 236 -6.62 -9.72 6.93
C LYS A 236 -5.88 -8.39 6.80
N VAL A 237 -6.36 -7.56 5.87
CA VAL A 237 -5.71 -6.32 5.45
C VAL A 237 -6.51 -5.08 5.83
N PRO A 238 -5.86 -3.91 6.01
CA PRO A 238 -6.56 -2.65 6.14
C PRO A 238 -7.14 -2.22 4.79
N MET A 239 -8.31 -1.59 4.86
CA MET A 239 -8.91 -0.87 3.74
C MET A 239 -9.55 0.40 4.29
N ILE A 240 -9.21 1.55 3.71
CA ILE A 240 -9.63 2.87 4.16
C ILE A 240 -10.11 3.65 2.94
N LEU A 241 -11.32 4.21 3.04
CA LEU A 241 -11.91 5.06 2.02
C LEU A 241 -12.04 6.49 2.56
N TRP A 242 -11.58 7.44 1.78
CA TRP A 242 -11.84 8.87 1.94
C TRP A 242 -12.54 9.40 0.68
N MET A 243 -13.47 10.33 0.86
CA MET A 243 -14.18 11.02 -0.23
C MET A 243 -14.19 12.52 0.07
N SER A 244 -14.15 13.35 -0.98
CA SER A 244 -14.34 14.79 -0.84
C SER A 244 -15.80 15.14 -0.48
N ASP A 245 -15.99 16.29 0.17
CA ASP A 245 -17.31 16.73 0.68
C ASP A 245 -18.36 16.90 -0.43
N ASN A 246 -17.94 17.04 -1.68
CA ASN A 246 -18.79 17.21 -2.85
C ASN A 246 -19.07 15.91 -3.62
N MET A 247 -18.57 14.76 -3.14
CA MET A 247 -18.81 13.41 -3.68
C MET A 247 -19.88 12.66 -2.85
#